data_a5cc0b4fbc35db37a0eeef4806f705a7
#
_entry.id   a5cc0b4fbc35db37a0eeef4806f705a7
#
_cell.length_a   1.000
_cell.length_b   1.000
_cell.length_c   1.000
_cell.angle_alpha   90.00
_cell.angle_beta   90.00
_cell.angle_gamma   90.00
#
_symmetry.space_group_name_H-M   'P 1'
#
loop_
_entity.id
_entity.type
_entity.pdbx_description
1 polymer ?
#
loop_
_entity_poly.entity_id
_entity_poly.type
_entity_poly.pdbx_seq_one_letter_code
_entity_poly.pdbx_strand_id
1 'polypeptide(L)'
;YIERTRADHMGMLATAMNCMAMADVLEQKGVDVRVQTALEIRAVAEPYIRARAIRHLEKGRVVIFGCGIGCPFFSTDTAAVLRAAEIGADVILLAKNIDGVYDSDPAKNADAVKFDSITYDEVLKRHLAVMDSTATSLSMDNHIPVLVFALKDPENIIRALRGEKIGTIVKED
;
A
#
# COMPACT_ATOMS: atom_id res chain seq x y z
N TYR A 1 3.55 0.57 -29.47
CA TYR A 1 3.54 1.07 -28.07
C TYR A 1 2.10 1.35 -27.67
N ILE A 2 1.73 0.93 -26.44
CA ILE A 2 0.44 1.29 -25.82
C ILE A 2 0.59 2.70 -25.24
N GLU A 3 -0.39 3.57 -25.47
CA GLU A 3 -0.42 4.91 -24.93
C GLU A 3 -0.52 4.84 -23.39
N ARG A 4 0.18 5.74 -22.66
CA ARG A 4 0.37 5.69 -21.20
C ARG A 4 -0.95 5.63 -20.44
N THR A 5 -1.91 6.48 -20.75
CA THR A 5 -3.21 6.51 -20.06
C THR A 5 -3.95 5.17 -20.20
N ARG A 6 -3.89 4.58 -21.39
CA ARG A 6 -4.51 3.27 -21.67
C ARG A 6 -3.79 2.15 -20.92
N ALA A 7 -2.45 2.18 -20.89
CA ALA A 7 -1.65 1.22 -20.12
C ALA A 7 -1.98 1.28 -18.63
N ASP A 8 -2.10 2.48 -18.07
CA ASP A 8 -2.46 2.68 -16.67
C ASP A 8 -3.87 2.12 -16.36
N HIS A 9 -4.87 2.35 -17.24
CA HIS A 9 -6.19 1.74 -17.08
C HIS A 9 -6.15 0.21 -17.18
N MET A 10 -5.33 -0.35 -18.07
CA MET A 10 -5.13 -1.82 -18.14
C MET A 10 -4.54 -2.34 -16.83
N GLY A 11 -3.58 -1.64 -16.25
CA GLY A 11 -3.03 -1.95 -14.92
C GLY A 11 -4.08 -1.91 -13.81
N MET A 12 -4.94 -0.89 -13.80
CA MET A 12 -6.07 -0.79 -12.86
C MET A 12 -7.01 -1.99 -12.98
N LEU A 13 -7.41 -2.37 -14.19
CA LEU A 13 -8.26 -3.53 -14.43
C LEU A 13 -7.59 -4.84 -13.98
N ALA A 14 -6.29 -4.98 -14.20
CA ALA A 14 -5.52 -6.13 -13.71
C ALA A 14 -5.56 -6.22 -12.17
N THR A 15 -5.48 -5.10 -11.46
CA THR A 15 -5.63 -5.10 -10.00
C THR A 15 -7.04 -5.49 -9.56
N ALA A 16 -8.09 -5.15 -10.32
CA ALA A 16 -9.44 -5.61 -10.02
C ALA A 16 -9.55 -7.15 -10.09
N MET A 17 -8.93 -7.78 -11.09
CA MET A 17 -8.84 -9.24 -11.18
C MET A 17 -8.13 -9.83 -9.96
N ASN A 18 -7.00 -9.25 -9.55
CA ASN A 18 -6.26 -9.70 -8.37
C ASN A 18 -7.09 -9.55 -7.08
N CYS A 19 -7.87 -8.48 -6.95
CA CYS A 19 -8.77 -8.28 -5.80
C CYS A 19 -9.84 -9.37 -5.72
N MET A 20 -10.43 -9.77 -6.85
CA MET A 20 -11.41 -10.85 -6.91
C MET A 20 -10.80 -12.18 -6.48
N ALA A 21 -9.61 -12.52 -6.99
CA ALA A 21 -8.91 -13.74 -6.62
C ALA A 21 -8.54 -13.76 -5.13
N MET A 22 -8.07 -12.64 -4.58
CA MET A 22 -7.76 -12.51 -3.16
C MET A 22 -9.01 -12.65 -2.30
N ALA A 23 -10.12 -12.04 -2.69
CA ALA A 23 -11.39 -12.13 -1.96
C ALA A 23 -11.87 -13.57 -1.90
N ASP A 24 -11.88 -14.30 -3.03
CA ASP A 24 -12.28 -15.69 -3.10
C ASP A 24 -11.45 -16.58 -2.15
N VAL A 25 -10.13 -16.43 -2.17
CA VAL A 25 -9.23 -17.19 -1.28
C VAL A 25 -9.48 -16.89 0.20
N LEU A 26 -9.72 -15.63 0.56
CA LEU A 26 -10.01 -15.24 1.93
C LEU A 26 -11.38 -15.74 2.40
N GLU A 27 -12.40 -15.67 1.55
CA GLU A 27 -13.75 -16.16 1.84
C GLU A 27 -13.77 -17.69 2.03
N GLN A 28 -13.02 -18.44 1.22
CA GLN A 28 -12.83 -19.88 1.42
C GLN A 28 -12.19 -20.23 2.78
N LYS A 29 -11.45 -19.30 3.38
CA LYS A 29 -10.86 -19.42 4.72
C LYS A 29 -11.77 -18.89 5.84
N GLY A 30 -13.01 -18.49 5.51
CA GLY A 30 -13.98 -17.98 6.48
C GLY A 30 -13.80 -16.52 6.86
N VAL A 31 -13.01 -15.75 6.10
CA VAL A 31 -12.86 -14.30 6.30
C VAL A 31 -13.95 -13.54 5.55
N ASP A 32 -14.68 -12.67 6.25
CA ASP A 32 -15.69 -11.80 5.59
C ASP A 32 -14.99 -10.65 4.86
N VAL A 33 -15.09 -10.63 3.52
CA VAL A 33 -14.35 -9.72 2.65
C VAL A 33 -15.29 -8.85 1.82
N ARG A 34 -14.86 -7.63 1.50
CA ARG A 34 -15.49 -6.78 0.49
C ARG A 34 -14.45 -6.20 -0.45
N VAL A 35 -14.74 -6.23 -1.75
CA VAL A 35 -13.93 -5.59 -2.77
C VAL A 35 -14.56 -4.27 -3.17
N GLN A 36 -13.78 -3.19 -3.11
CA GLN A 36 -14.18 -1.88 -3.60
C GLN A 36 -13.17 -1.39 -4.64
N THR A 37 -13.65 -0.89 -5.78
CA THR A 37 -12.80 -0.43 -6.89
C THR A 37 -13.00 1.05 -7.18
N ALA A 38 -11.88 1.74 -7.46
CA ALA A 38 -11.90 3.15 -7.85
C ALA A 38 -12.52 3.37 -9.24
N LEU A 39 -12.35 2.41 -10.16
CA LEU A 39 -13.14 2.34 -11.39
C LEU A 39 -14.47 1.64 -11.09
N GLU A 40 -15.58 2.16 -11.58
CA GLU A 40 -16.89 1.54 -11.41
C GLU A 40 -17.03 0.28 -12.28
N ILE A 41 -16.96 -0.89 -11.65
CA ILE A 41 -17.14 -2.20 -12.28
C ILE A 41 -18.24 -2.94 -11.52
N ARG A 42 -19.43 -2.37 -11.48
CA ARG A 42 -20.55 -2.78 -10.61
C ARG A 42 -20.96 -4.24 -10.75
N ALA A 43 -20.64 -4.89 -11.86
CA ALA A 43 -20.92 -6.31 -12.06
C ALA A 43 -20.08 -7.24 -11.18
N VAL A 44 -18.91 -6.78 -10.67
CA VAL A 44 -17.95 -7.63 -9.97
C VAL A 44 -17.44 -7.06 -8.64
N ALA A 45 -17.59 -5.74 -8.40
CA ALA A 45 -17.10 -5.08 -7.18
C ALA A 45 -17.95 -3.88 -6.81
N GLU A 46 -17.95 -3.50 -5.54
CA GLU A 46 -18.57 -2.26 -5.10
C GLU A 46 -17.78 -1.05 -5.61
N PRO A 47 -18.43 0.03 -6.06
CA PRO A 47 -17.74 1.30 -6.23
C PRO A 47 -17.17 1.78 -4.90
N TYR A 48 -15.93 2.31 -4.94
CA TYR A 48 -15.32 2.85 -3.73
C TYR A 48 -16.15 4.04 -3.20
N ILE A 49 -16.62 3.90 -2.00
CA ILE A 49 -17.27 4.96 -1.22
C ILE A 49 -16.73 4.87 0.21
N ARG A 50 -16.04 5.93 0.65
CA ARG A 50 -15.41 6.01 1.96
C ARG A 50 -16.32 5.53 3.11
N ALA A 51 -17.54 6.06 3.18
CA ALA A 51 -18.48 5.70 4.25
C ALA A 51 -18.86 4.20 4.25
N ARG A 52 -18.89 3.56 3.09
CA ARG A 52 -19.11 2.10 2.98
C ARG A 52 -17.88 1.32 3.44
N ALA A 53 -16.68 1.76 3.05
CA ALA A 53 -15.43 1.14 3.50
C ALA A 53 -15.34 1.13 5.02
N ILE A 54 -15.57 2.29 5.66
CA ILE A 54 -15.57 2.42 7.13
C ILE A 54 -16.62 1.47 7.76
N ARG A 55 -17.85 1.45 7.25
CA ARG A 55 -18.89 0.55 7.76
C ARG A 55 -18.50 -0.93 7.64
N HIS A 56 -17.79 -1.32 6.58
CA HIS A 56 -17.29 -2.68 6.46
C HIS A 56 -16.22 -2.99 7.51
N LEU A 57 -15.27 -2.08 7.70
CA LEU A 57 -14.22 -2.21 8.72
C LEU A 57 -14.79 -2.27 10.14
N GLU A 58 -15.76 -1.40 10.48
CA GLU A 58 -16.47 -1.43 11.77
C GLU A 58 -17.19 -2.75 12.05
N LYS A 59 -17.57 -3.48 10.99
CA LYS A 59 -18.17 -4.83 11.10
C LYS A 59 -17.11 -5.94 11.15
N GLY A 60 -15.84 -5.61 11.28
CA GLY A 60 -14.74 -6.58 11.32
C GLY A 60 -14.43 -7.24 9.98
N ARG A 61 -14.85 -6.64 8.87
CA ARG A 61 -14.58 -7.15 7.52
C ARG A 61 -13.23 -6.70 7.01
N VAL A 62 -12.60 -7.53 6.20
CA VAL A 62 -11.47 -7.12 5.36
C VAL A 62 -12.00 -6.38 4.14
N VAL A 63 -11.46 -5.22 3.83
CA VAL A 63 -11.79 -4.47 2.61
C VAL A 63 -10.59 -4.46 1.69
N ILE A 64 -10.77 -4.93 0.45
CA ILE A 64 -9.74 -4.93 -0.58
C ILE A 64 -10.03 -3.78 -1.54
N PHE A 65 -9.09 -2.85 -1.67
CA PHE A 65 -9.21 -1.72 -2.60
C PHE A 65 -8.48 -2.02 -3.90
N GLY A 66 -9.20 -1.98 -5.01
CA GLY A 66 -8.68 -2.19 -6.36
C GLY A 66 -8.70 -0.94 -7.22
N CYS A 67 -8.02 -1.00 -8.35
CA CYS A 67 -7.92 0.06 -9.37
C CYS A 67 -7.19 1.33 -8.90
N GLY A 68 -6.32 1.24 -7.89
CA GLY A 68 -5.55 2.38 -7.40
C GLY A 68 -6.44 3.53 -6.94
N ILE A 69 -6.17 4.76 -7.42
CA ILE A 69 -7.05 5.92 -7.20
C ILE A 69 -8.05 6.15 -8.34
N GLY A 70 -8.01 5.34 -9.41
CA GLY A 70 -8.88 5.47 -10.58
C GLY A 70 -8.40 6.50 -11.60
N CYS A 71 -7.24 7.12 -11.39
CA CYS A 71 -6.65 8.12 -12.27
C CYS A 71 -5.30 7.65 -12.82
N PRO A 72 -5.04 7.79 -14.14
CA PRO A 72 -3.73 7.55 -14.72
C PRO A 72 -2.64 8.44 -14.08
N PHE A 73 -1.39 8.07 -14.25
CA PHE A 73 -0.17 8.73 -13.78
C PHE A 73 0.12 8.65 -12.29
N PHE A 74 -0.80 8.17 -11.47
CA PHE A 74 -0.57 7.96 -10.04
C PHE A 74 -0.09 6.53 -9.76
N SER A 75 0.78 6.38 -8.78
CA SER A 75 1.28 5.09 -8.34
C SER A 75 0.31 4.36 -7.42
N THR A 76 0.55 3.06 -7.21
CA THR A 76 -0.15 2.27 -6.19
C THR A 76 0.26 2.68 -4.78
N ASP A 77 1.47 3.21 -4.57
CA ASP A 77 1.90 3.75 -3.28
C ASP A 77 1.04 4.95 -2.90
N THR A 78 0.82 5.90 -3.83
CA THR A 78 -0.10 7.03 -3.63
C THR A 78 -1.53 6.55 -3.32
N ALA A 79 -2.00 5.51 -4.01
CA ALA A 79 -3.32 4.95 -3.75
C ALA A 79 -3.43 4.37 -2.33
N ALA A 80 -2.42 3.64 -1.87
CA ALA A 80 -2.40 3.06 -0.53
C ALA A 80 -2.47 4.14 0.55
N VAL A 81 -1.67 5.20 0.41
CA VAL A 81 -1.67 6.33 1.36
C VAL A 81 -3.01 7.07 1.35
N LEU A 82 -3.55 7.35 0.17
CA LEU A 82 -4.84 8.04 0.06
C LEU A 82 -5.96 7.22 0.76
N ARG A 83 -6.04 5.92 0.50
CA ARG A 83 -7.03 5.07 1.17
C ARG A 83 -6.81 5.00 2.67
N ALA A 84 -5.57 4.90 3.12
CA ALA A 84 -5.23 4.91 4.55
C ALA A 84 -5.71 6.21 5.23
N ALA A 85 -5.43 7.36 4.63
CA ALA A 85 -5.88 8.67 5.14
C ALA A 85 -7.42 8.77 5.17
N GLU A 86 -8.09 8.36 4.09
CA GLU A 86 -9.56 8.42 3.98
C GLU A 86 -10.28 7.55 5.00
N ILE A 87 -9.75 6.38 5.34
CA ILE A 87 -10.38 5.46 6.31
C ILE A 87 -9.87 5.64 7.74
N GLY A 88 -8.90 6.53 7.97
CA GLY A 88 -8.28 6.77 9.27
C GLY A 88 -7.45 5.58 9.76
N ALA A 89 -6.61 5.01 8.89
CA ALA A 89 -5.74 3.91 9.27
C ALA A 89 -4.62 4.36 10.22
N ASP A 90 -4.28 3.53 11.19
CA ASP A 90 -3.23 3.81 12.18
C ASP A 90 -1.81 3.65 11.60
N VAL A 91 -1.65 2.82 10.59
CA VAL A 91 -0.36 2.50 9.96
C VAL A 91 -0.55 1.97 8.55
N ILE A 92 0.43 2.20 7.68
CA ILE A 92 0.54 1.56 6.37
C ILE A 92 1.61 0.48 6.43
N LEU A 93 1.26 -0.75 6.13
CA LEU A 93 2.18 -1.89 5.99
C LEU A 93 2.54 -2.05 4.52
N LEU A 94 3.72 -1.57 4.12
CA LEU A 94 4.18 -1.54 2.74
C LEU A 94 5.08 -2.73 2.43
N ALA A 95 4.49 -3.81 1.95
CA ALA A 95 5.19 -5.03 1.57
C ALA A 95 5.84 -4.88 0.18
N LYS A 96 7.16 -4.88 0.12
CA LYS A 96 7.96 -4.65 -1.10
C LYS A 96 8.95 -5.78 -1.39
N ASN A 97 9.66 -5.67 -2.51
CA ASN A 97 10.74 -6.60 -2.85
C ASN A 97 12.03 -6.33 -2.06
N ILE A 98 12.13 -5.16 -1.41
CA ILE A 98 13.22 -4.76 -0.53
C ILE A 98 12.77 -4.91 0.95
N ASP A 99 13.69 -5.26 1.83
CA ASP A 99 13.38 -5.55 3.23
C ASP A 99 13.41 -4.33 4.17
N GLY A 100 13.53 -3.14 3.62
CA GLY A 100 13.53 -1.88 4.36
C GLY A 100 14.07 -0.72 3.55
N VAL A 101 14.36 0.39 4.21
CA VAL A 101 14.95 1.60 3.63
C VAL A 101 16.43 1.62 3.95
N TYR A 102 17.25 1.92 2.95
CA TYR A 102 18.71 1.98 3.03
C TYR A 102 19.22 3.39 2.74
N ASP A 103 20.40 3.70 3.23
CA ASP A 103 21.11 4.96 2.96
C ASP A 103 21.58 5.10 1.51
N SER A 104 21.70 3.96 0.81
CA SER A 104 22.07 3.86 -0.60
C SER A 104 21.47 2.57 -1.19
N ASP A 105 21.49 2.43 -2.51
CA ASP A 105 20.95 1.26 -3.21
C ASP A 105 21.79 -0.01 -2.88
N PRO A 106 21.25 -0.99 -2.13
CA PRO A 106 22.00 -2.18 -1.74
C PRO A 106 22.35 -3.08 -2.93
N ALA A 107 21.70 -2.93 -4.07
CA ALA A 107 22.06 -3.66 -5.29
C ALA A 107 23.33 -3.11 -5.95
N LYS A 108 23.68 -1.85 -5.65
CA LYS A 108 24.88 -1.16 -6.19
C LYS A 108 25.98 -0.96 -5.17
N ASN A 109 25.62 -0.91 -3.89
CA ASN A 109 26.56 -0.69 -2.79
C ASN A 109 26.40 -1.79 -1.75
N ALA A 110 27.41 -2.66 -1.63
CA ALA A 110 27.40 -3.74 -0.65
C ALA A 110 27.49 -3.25 0.81
N ASP A 111 27.97 -2.00 1.02
CA ASP A 111 28.09 -1.37 2.34
C ASP A 111 26.84 -0.56 2.71
N ALA A 112 25.74 -0.65 1.93
CA ALA A 112 24.51 0.05 2.22
C ALA A 112 23.95 -0.35 3.60
N VAL A 113 23.63 0.64 4.43
CA VAL A 113 23.12 0.45 5.78
C VAL A 113 21.62 0.63 5.80
N LYS A 114 20.93 -0.38 6.35
CA LYS A 114 19.49 -0.34 6.54
C LYS A 114 19.11 0.47 7.78
N PHE A 115 18.09 1.31 7.67
CA PHE A 115 17.51 2.03 8.80
C PHE A 115 16.49 1.15 9.54
N ASP A 116 16.52 1.16 10.87
CA ASP A 116 15.42 0.62 11.67
C ASP A 116 14.25 1.60 11.70
N SER A 117 14.55 2.90 11.78
CA SER A 117 13.59 4.00 11.74
C SER A 117 14.20 5.20 11.02
N ILE A 118 13.38 5.94 10.30
CA ILE A 118 13.79 7.16 9.58
C ILE A 118 12.61 8.13 9.50
N THR A 119 12.91 9.44 9.48
CA THR A 119 11.84 10.44 9.34
C THR A 119 11.47 10.69 7.89
N TYR A 120 10.24 11.17 7.64
CA TYR A 120 9.81 11.59 6.31
C TYR A 120 10.72 12.67 5.73
N ASP A 121 11.12 13.61 6.56
CA ASP A 121 12.02 14.69 6.20
C ASP A 121 13.38 14.17 5.67
N GLU A 122 13.95 13.17 6.34
CA GLU A 122 15.20 12.55 5.88
C GLU A 122 15.02 11.76 4.58
N VAL A 123 13.90 11.03 4.45
CA VAL A 123 13.56 10.32 3.20
C VAL A 123 13.53 11.30 2.02
N LEU A 124 12.83 12.44 2.18
CA LEU A 124 12.72 13.47 1.15
C LEU A 124 14.03 14.16 0.87
N LYS A 125 14.77 14.60 1.91
CA LYS A 125 16.07 15.29 1.79
C LYS A 125 17.14 14.43 1.12
N ARG A 126 17.16 13.13 1.42
CA ARG A 126 18.14 12.18 0.87
C ARG A 126 17.66 11.51 -0.42
N HIS A 127 16.46 11.81 -0.90
CA HIS A 127 15.83 11.17 -2.08
C HIS A 127 15.86 9.64 -2.00
N LEU A 128 15.57 9.08 -0.82
CA LEU A 128 15.58 7.64 -0.61
C LEU A 128 14.38 6.96 -1.30
N ALA A 129 14.64 5.81 -1.92
CA ALA A 129 13.62 5.06 -2.67
C ALA A 129 12.72 4.22 -1.74
N VAL A 130 11.81 4.86 -1.05
CA VAL A 130 10.78 4.20 -0.20
C VAL A 130 9.48 4.05 -0.97
N MET A 131 8.91 5.19 -1.32
CA MET A 131 7.70 5.40 -2.09
C MET A 131 7.95 6.52 -3.09
N ASP A 132 7.04 6.78 -4.00
CA ASP A 132 7.13 8.02 -4.78
C ASP A 132 6.91 9.27 -3.88
N SER A 133 7.36 10.42 -4.37
CA SER A 133 7.34 11.67 -3.60
C SER A 133 5.93 12.10 -3.20
N THR A 134 4.92 11.83 -4.04
CA THR A 134 3.52 12.14 -3.76
C THR A 134 3.01 11.33 -2.57
N ALA A 135 3.27 10.02 -2.57
CA ALA A 135 2.91 9.14 -1.47
C ALA A 135 3.63 9.53 -0.16
N THR A 136 4.92 9.86 -0.24
CA THR A 136 5.72 10.26 0.91
C THR A 136 5.18 11.56 1.54
N SER A 137 4.95 12.60 0.72
CA SER A 137 4.38 13.86 1.20
C SER A 137 2.98 13.68 1.78
N LEU A 138 2.14 12.89 1.12
CA LEU A 138 0.77 12.64 1.60
C LEU A 138 0.76 11.89 2.95
N SER A 139 1.67 10.92 3.16
CA SER A 139 1.81 10.24 4.44
C SER A 139 2.26 11.18 5.55
N MET A 140 3.26 12.02 5.26
CA MET A 140 3.76 13.04 6.18
C MET A 140 2.66 14.03 6.57
N ASP A 141 1.96 14.62 5.60
CA ASP A 141 0.91 15.60 5.84
C ASP A 141 -0.28 15.04 6.65
N ASN A 142 -0.49 13.73 6.64
CA ASN A 142 -1.56 13.05 7.38
C ASN A 142 -1.05 12.28 8.60
N HIS A 143 0.21 12.41 8.97
CA HIS A 143 0.82 11.80 10.16
C HIS A 143 0.69 10.27 10.23
N ILE A 144 0.67 9.58 9.08
CA ILE A 144 0.45 8.13 9.01
C ILE A 144 1.80 7.42 8.90
N PRO A 145 2.23 6.65 9.92
CA PRO A 145 3.47 5.91 9.83
C PRO A 145 3.43 4.81 8.77
N VAL A 146 4.56 4.55 8.14
CA VAL A 146 4.71 3.51 7.11
C VAL A 146 5.79 2.52 7.53
N LEU A 147 5.44 1.25 7.63
CA LEU A 147 6.39 0.15 7.83
C LEU A 147 6.71 -0.50 6.48
N VAL A 148 7.95 -0.38 6.04
CA VAL A 148 8.46 -1.01 4.81
C VAL A 148 9.14 -2.32 5.15
N PHE A 149 8.72 -3.43 4.54
CA PHE A 149 9.28 -4.75 4.80
C PHE A 149 9.22 -5.66 3.56
N ALA A 150 9.98 -6.76 3.58
CA ALA A 150 10.04 -7.70 2.46
C ALA A 150 8.80 -8.59 2.38
N LEU A 151 8.20 -8.66 1.18
CA LEU A 151 7.12 -9.61 0.84
C LEU A 151 7.67 -11.01 0.46
N LYS A 152 8.97 -11.15 0.22
CA LYS A 152 9.57 -12.41 -0.21
C LYS A 152 9.24 -13.59 0.70
N ASP A 153 9.12 -13.33 2.00
CA ASP A 153 8.61 -14.26 2.99
C ASP A 153 7.21 -13.79 3.45
N PRO A 154 6.13 -14.51 3.10
CA PRO A 154 4.77 -14.16 3.50
C PRO A 154 4.56 -14.09 5.02
N GLU A 155 5.36 -14.82 5.83
CA GLU A 155 5.31 -14.76 7.28
C GLU A 155 5.63 -13.37 7.81
N ASN A 156 6.36 -12.54 7.06
CA ASN A 156 6.63 -11.14 7.41
C ASN A 156 5.36 -10.29 7.54
N ILE A 157 4.28 -10.64 6.85
CA ILE A 157 2.98 -9.96 7.02
C ILE A 157 2.47 -10.20 8.45
N ILE A 158 2.53 -11.43 8.92
CA ILE A 158 2.09 -11.81 10.27
C ILE A 158 2.99 -11.16 11.32
N ARG A 159 4.29 -11.16 11.10
CA ARG A 159 5.28 -10.53 11.98
C ARG A 159 5.05 -9.02 12.08
N ALA A 160 4.79 -8.34 10.95
CA ALA A 160 4.43 -6.92 10.92
C ALA A 160 3.16 -6.65 11.73
N LEU A 161 2.11 -7.45 11.54
CA LEU A 161 0.84 -7.31 12.27
C LEU A 161 0.99 -7.55 13.79
N ARG A 162 1.97 -8.36 14.21
CA ARG A 162 2.31 -8.58 15.62
C ARG A 162 3.18 -7.48 16.22
N GLY A 163 3.60 -6.49 15.43
CA GLY A 163 4.48 -5.41 15.88
C GLY A 163 5.93 -5.85 16.08
N GLU A 164 6.37 -6.95 15.46
CA GLU A 164 7.77 -7.34 15.51
C GLU A 164 8.66 -6.33 14.78
N LYS A 165 9.89 -6.16 15.26
CA LYS A 165 10.88 -5.27 14.64
C LYS A 165 11.40 -5.89 13.35
N ILE A 166 10.70 -5.64 12.26
CA ILE A 166 11.10 -6.02 10.91
C ILE A 166 11.08 -4.79 10.01
N GLY A 167 11.91 -4.79 8.99
CA GLY A 167 11.92 -3.69 8.01
C GLY A 167 12.37 -2.35 8.57
N THR A 168 11.81 -1.27 8.03
CA THR A 168 12.07 0.11 8.42
C THR A 168 10.76 0.84 8.66
N ILE A 169 10.63 1.52 9.81
CA ILE A 169 9.51 2.40 10.09
C ILE A 169 9.83 3.83 9.63
N VAL A 170 9.00 4.39 8.76
CA VAL A 170 9.04 5.79 8.34
C VAL A 170 7.93 6.53 9.08
N LYS A 171 8.29 7.58 9.81
CA LYS A 171 7.36 8.34 10.65
C LYS A 171 7.82 9.78 10.83
N GLU A 172 7.05 10.58 11.54
CA GLU A 172 7.52 11.88 12.08
C GLU A 172 8.50 11.69 13.26
N ASP A 173 9.15 12.76 13.64
CA ASP A 173 10.05 12.83 14.81
C ASP A 173 9.30 12.57 16.14
#